data_fe83ef52cbabdfb2d5f1c2ca32f13f42
#
_entry.id   fe83ef52cbabdfb2d5f1c2ca32f13f42
#
_cell.length_a   1.000
_cell.length_b   1.000
_cell.length_c   1.000
_cell.angle_alpha   90.00
_cell.angle_beta   90.00
_cell.angle_gamma   90.00
#
_symmetry.space_group_name_H-M   'P 1'
#
loop_
_entity.id
_entity.type
_entity.pdbx_description
1 polymer ?
#
loop_
_entity_poly.entity_id
_entity_poly.type
_entity_poly.pdbx_seq_one_letter_code
_entity_poly.pdbx_strand_id
1 'polypeptide(L)'
;MQKKRLVVERRRLGRTGHSSTVITFGAYSIGKLSQPDADSAIQMCLDYGVNHMDIAPGYSESXERVAPWMPELRSKMFLGCKTPMRTRDDVWSNVXXIMGRMXVDSFDLFQLHSVIDLETXDLVTXKGGALEALXEMXEQGLTKWLGITGHGPSSPATHLEALRRFNFXTVMFPVNASMYRNPEYRKDSXXLIQFCNQNDVGIQTIKMIARGGWADKEKDCATWYXPYREQKEIDEALWWQLSQKIDTAPSCGEFSLLEKVLDAGSRFXQLSXEAXENITSTRVSIDPEPKLAIX
;
A
#
# COMPACT_ATOMS: atom_id res chain seq x y z
N MET A 1 -9.59 23.98 -25.00
CA MET A 1 -8.36 23.10 -25.02
C MET A 1 -8.30 22.34 -23.71
N GLN A 2 -8.54 21.05 -23.74
CA GLN A 2 -8.33 20.19 -22.56
C GLN A 2 -6.82 20.16 -22.27
N LYS A 3 -6.45 20.62 -21.08
CA LYS A 3 -5.06 20.48 -20.62
C LYS A 3 -4.74 18.99 -20.62
N LYS A 4 -3.75 18.57 -21.38
CA LYS A 4 -3.27 17.20 -21.40
C LYS A 4 -2.82 16.85 -19.99
N ARG A 5 -3.51 15.90 -19.31
CA ARG A 5 -3.12 15.46 -17.98
C ARG A 5 -1.75 14.78 -18.04
N LEU A 6 -0.88 15.15 -17.12
CA LEU A 6 0.38 14.44 -16.96
C LEU A 6 0.09 13.05 -16.39
N VAL A 7 0.71 12.02 -16.92
CA VAL A 7 0.59 10.68 -16.37
C VAL A 7 1.62 10.47 -15.25
N VAL A 8 1.28 9.61 -14.32
CA VAL A 8 2.16 9.26 -13.20
C VAL A 8 3.31 8.39 -13.73
N GLU A 9 4.53 8.67 -13.27
CA GLU A 9 5.71 7.88 -13.71
C GLU A 9 5.64 6.44 -13.19
N ARG A 10 6.47 5.57 -13.76
CA ARG A 10 6.51 4.15 -13.41
C ARG A 10 7.88 3.76 -12.89
N ARG A 11 7.89 2.75 -12.01
CA ARG A 11 9.10 2.12 -11.49
C ARG A 11 8.90 0.61 -11.47
N ARG A 12 9.99 -0.13 -11.61
CA ARG A 12 9.94 -1.58 -11.54
C ARG A 12 9.65 -2.04 -10.11
N LEU A 13 8.66 -2.90 -9.93
CA LEU A 13 8.27 -3.42 -8.61
C LEU A 13 9.07 -4.70 -8.32
N GLY A 14 10.37 -4.51 -8.05
CA GLY A 14 11.26 -5.61 -7.72
C GLY A 14 11.19 -6.77 -8.72
N ARG A 15 11.39 -7.98 -8.21
CA ARG A 15 11.41 -9.19 -9.04
C ARG A 15 10.06 -9.55 -9.65
N THR A 16 8.98 -8.83 -9.32
CA THR A 16 7.71 -9.02 -10.04
C THR A 16 7.86 -8.65 -11.50
N GLY A 17 8.81 -7.77 -11.82
CA GLY A 17 9.01 -7.27 -13.17
C GLY A 17 7.95 -6.29 -13.64
N HIS A 18 6.92 -6.05 -12.82
CA HIS A 18 5.85 -5.11 -13.19
C HIS A 18 6.38 -3.68 -13.17
N SER A 19 6.15 -2.95 -14.26
CA SER A 19 6.45 -1.51 -14.34
C SER A 19 5.27 -0.74 -13.73
N SER A 20 5.32 -0.56 -12.41
CA SER A 20 4.21 0.00 -11.64
C SER A 20 4.21 1.52 -11.67
N THR A 21 3.04 2.14 -11.83
CA THR A 21 2.92 3.57 -11.52
C THR A 21 3.32 3.80 -10.06
N VAL A 22 3.99 4.95 -9.79
CA VAL A 22 4.46 5.26 -8.42
C VAL A 22 3.30 5.53 -7.46
N ILE A 23 2.09 5.74 -7.98
CA ILE A 23 0.86 5.72 -7.20
C ILE A 23 0.11 4.43 -7.54
N THR A 24 -0.19 3.62 -6.53
CA THR A 24 -1.09 2.48 -6.62
C THR A 24 -2.49 2.96 -6.19
N PHE A 25 -3.53 2.51 -6.87
CA PHE A 25 -4.89 2.83 -6.40
C PHE A 25 -5.18 2.04 -5.12
N GLY A 26 -5.29 2.74 -3.99
CA GLY A 26 -5.67 2.15 -2.72
C GLY A 26 -7.19 2.04 -2.63
N ALA A 27 -7.72 0.85 -2.84
CA ALA A 27 -9.17 0.65 -2.97
C ALA A 27 -9.94 0.77 -1.65
N TYR A 28 -9.26 0.97 -0.52
CA TYR A 28 -9.95 1.29 0.72
C TYR A 28 -10.87 2.50 0.55
N SER A 29 -10.43 3.48 -0.24
CA SER A 29 -11.14 4.75 -0.42
C SER A 29 -12.52 4.60 -1.03
N ILE A 30 -12.82 3.49 -1.71
CA ILE A 30 -14.11 3.32 -2.37
C ILE A 30 -15.07 2.38 -1.65
N GLY A 31 -14.64 1.77 -0.55
CA GLY A 31 -15.42 0.71 0.10
C GLY A 31 -16.77 1.16 0.64
N LYS A 32 -16.90 2.42 1.02
CA LYS A 32 -18.15 2.97 1.56
C LYS A 32 -18.86 3.92 0.60
N LEU A 33 -18.36 4.04 -0.63
CA LEU A 33 -18.95 4.91 -1.65
C LEU A 33 -20.09 4.20 -2.38
N SER A 34 -20.97 5.02 -3.01
CA SER A 34 -21.89 4.50 -4.01
C SER A 34 -21.10 3.95 -5.21
N GLN A 35 -21.75 3.12 -6.02
CA GLN A 35 -21.09 2.62 -7.24
C GLN A 35 -20.69 3.78 -8.18
N PRO A 36 -21.56 4.79 -8.45
CA PRO A 36 -21.12 5.89 -9.31
C PRO A 36 -19.91 6.66 -8.79
N ASP A 37 -19.80 6.87 -7.47
CA ASP A 37 -18.63 7.55 -6.91
C ASP A 37 -17.38 6.67 -6.99
N ALA A 38 -17.53 5.36 -6.74
CA ALA A 38 -16.43 4.42 -6.92
C ALA A 38 -15.97 4.38 -8.39
N ASP A 39 -16.92 4.39 -9.33
CA ASP A 39 -16.60 4.46 -10.76
C ASP A 39 -15.81 5.72 -11.09
N SER A 40 -16.19 6.86 -10.50
CA SER A 40 -15.46 8.13 -10.70
C SER A 40 -14.02 8.01 -10.20
N ALA A 41 -13.82 7.39 -9.03
CA ALA A 41 -12.47 7.19 -8.47
C ALA A 41 -11.61 6.32 -9.39
N ILE A 42 -12.16 5.20 -9.85
CA ILE A 42 -11.44 4.27 -10.73
C ILE A 42 -11.09 4.97 -12.06
N GLN A 43 -12.06 5.65 -12.66
CA GLN A 43 -11.82 6.37 -13.90
C GLN A 43 -10.75 7.44 -13.75
N MET A 44 -10.78 8.16 -12.62
CA MET A 44 -9.77 9.18 -12.33
C MET A 44 -8.36 8.55 -12.30
N CYS A 45 -8.20 7.41 -11.64
CA CYS A 45 -6.92 6.69 -11.61
C CYS A 45 -6.48 6.31 -13.02
N LEU A 46 -7.40 5.77 -13.84
CA LEU A 46 -7.08 5.40 -15.22
C LEU A 46 -6.65 6.60 -16.05
N ASP A 47 -7.30 7.76 -15.84
CA ASP A 47 -6.96 8.99 -16.57
C ASP A 47 -5.54 9.46 -16.26
N TYR A 48 -5.02 9.15 -15.06
CA TYR A 48 -3.62 9.46 -14.68
C TYR A 48 -2.65 8.32 -15.04
N GLY A 49 -3.13 7.25 -15.66
CA GLY A 49 -2.30 6.15 -16.12
C GLY A 49 -2.00 5.09 -15.06
N VAL A 50 -2.67 5.13 -13.90
CA VAL A 50 -2.46 4.15 -12.82
C VAL A 50 -2.70 2.74 -13.34
N ASN A 51 -1.74 1.83 -13.07
CA ASN A 51 -1.80 0.45 -13.54
C ASN A 51 -1.63 -0.59 -12.43
N HIS A 52 -1.87 -0.18 -11.18
CA HIS A 52 -1.68 -1.03 -10.01
C HIS A 52 -2.78 -0.72 -8.99
N MET A 53 -3.46 -1.75 -8.51
CA MET A 53 -4.54 -1.64 -7.53
C MET A 53 -4.20 -2.50 -6.32
N ASP A 54 -4.43 -1.96 -5.12
CA ASP A 54 -4.26 -2.67 -3.86
C ASP A 54 -5.59 -2.72 -3.13
N ILE A 55 -6.02 -3.92 -2.75
CA ILE A 55 -7.34 -4.15 -2.17
C ILE A 55 -7.25 -5.21 -1.06
N ALA A 56 -8.26 -5.28 -0.22
CA ALA A 56 -8.33 -6.30 0.84
C ALA A 56 -9.79 -6.61 1.16
N PRO A 57 -10.09 -7.82 1.65
CA PRO A 57 -11.48 -8.21 1.94
C PRO A 57 -12.14 -7.38 3.03
N GLY A 58 -11.34 -6.80 3.93
CA GLY A 58 -11.85 -5.96 5.02
C GLY A 58 -12.15 -4.52 4.63
N TYR A 59 -12.04 -4.16 3.36
CA TYR A 59 -12.25 -2.79 2.88
C TYR A 59 -13.73 -2.51 2.56
N SER A 60 -14.62 -2.84 3.49
CA SER A 60 -16.07 -2.69 3.32
C SER A 60 -16.51 -3.32 2.00
N GLU A 61 -17.14 -2.58 1.09
CA GLU A 61 -17.66 -3.09 -0.18
C GLU A 61 -16.68 -2.86 -1.35
N SER A 62 -15.42 -2.59 -1.06
CA SER A 62 -14.46 -2.37 -2.16
C SER A 62 -14.41 -3.51 -3.16
N UNK A 63 -14.43 -4.71 -2.78
CA UNK A 63 -14.42 -5.74 -3.55
C UNK A 63 -15.40 -5.69 -4.52
N GLU A 64 -16.75 -5.37 -4.03
CA GLU A 64 -17.92 -5.33 -4.93
C GLU A 64 -17.89 -4.12 -5.86
N ARG A 65 -17.29 -3.03 -5.42
CA ARG A 65 -17.19 -1.80 -6.24
C ARG A 65 -16.26 -1.97 -7.43
N VAL A 66 -15.19 -2.76 -7.31
CA VAL A 66 -14.28 -3.00 -8.44
C VAL A 66 -14.78 -4.10 -9.37
N ALA A 67 -15.66 -5.00 -8.90
CA ALA A 67 -16.08 -6.17 -9.67
C ALA A 67 -16.63 -5.81 -11.06
N PRO A 68 -17.50 -4.79 -11.24
CA PRO A 68 -17.99 -4.45 -12.57
C PRO A 68 -16.90 -4.02 -13.55
N TRP A 69 -15.74 -3.57 -13.04
CA TRP A 69 -14.63 -3.12 -13.87
C TRP A 69 -13.70 -4.25 -14.28
N MET A 70 -13.71 -5.38 -13.56
CA MET A 70 -12.73 -6.45 -13.78
C MET A 70 -12.73 -7.06 -15.18
N PRO A 71 -13.88 -7.26 -15.86
CA PRO A 71 -13.82 -7.76 -17.24
C PRO A 71 -12.93 -6.92 -18.15
N GLU A 72 -12.88 -5.61 -17.94
CA GLU A 72 -12.04 -4.70 -18.73
C GLU A 72 -10.65 -4.52 -18.13
N LEU A 73 -10.58 -4.40 -16.80
CA LEU A 73 -9.34 -3.97 -16.13
C LEU A 73 -8.40 -5.10 -15.75
N ARG A 74 -8.89 -6.34 -15.55
CA ARG A 74 -8.05 -7.38 -14.97
C ARG A 74 -6.75 -7.60 -15.75
N SER A 75 -6.81 -7.56 -17.09
CA SER A 75 -5.63 -7.75 -17.93
C SER A 75 -4.69 -6.54 -17.99
N LYS A 76 -5.17 -5.37 -17.58
CA LYS A 76 -4.42 -4.10 -17.67
C LYS A 76 -3.93 -3.61 -16.33
N MET A 77 -4.41 -4.19 -15.23
CA MET A 77 -4.19 -3.69 -13.88
C MET A 77 -3.45 -4.75 -13.07
N PHE A 78 -2.28 -4.41 -12.54
CA PHE A 78 -1.60 -5.28 -11.57
C PHE A 78 -2.45 -5.27 -10.30
N LEU A 79 -2.96 -6.44 -9.92
CA LEU A 79 -3.93 -6.57 -8.83
C LEU A 79 -3.27 -7.22 -7.62
N GLY A 80 -3.12 -6.43 -6.55
CA GLY A 80 -2.65 -6.92 -5.26
C GLY A 80 -3.81 -7.03 -4.28
N CYS A 81 -3.92 -8.18 -3.62
CA CYS A 81 -4.90 -8.39 -2.57
C CYS A 81 -4.22 -8.93 -1.32
N LYS A 82 -4.97 -9.11 -0.24
CA LYS A 82 -4.40 -9.46 1.06
C LYS A 82 -5.31 -10.44 1.81
N THR A 83 -4.71 -11.16 2.78
CA THR A 83 -5.48 -11.95 3.73
C THR A 83 -5.09 -11.58 5.17
N PRO A 84 -6.07 -11.28 6.03
CA PRO A 84 -5.79 -11.10 7.46
C PRO A 84 -5.75 -12.41 8.22
N MET A 85 -6.05 -13.54 7.57
CA MET A 85 -6.09 -14.85 8.21
C MET A 85 -4.69 -15.28 8.63
N ARG A 86 -4.58 -16.01 9.74
CA ARG A 86 -3.28 -16.40 10.30
C ARG A 86 -2.98 -17.89 10.09
N THR A 87 -3.98 -18.71 9.81
CA THR A 87 -3.77 -20.14 9.57
C THR A 87 -4.04 -20.50 8.11
N ARG A 88 -3.40 -21.59 7.68
CA ARG A 88 -3.60 -22.14 6.34
C ARG A 88 -5.08 -22.40 6.03
N ASP A 89 -5.76 -23.05 6.95
CA ASP A 89 -7.14 -23.46 6.72
C ASP A 89 -8.07 -22.25 6.66
N ASP A 90 -7.83 -21.24 7.48
CA ASP A 90 -8.62 -20.00 7.42
C ASP A 90 -8.44 -19.25 6.10
N VAL A 91 -7.22 -19.21 5.57
CA VAL A 91 -7.00 -18.60 4.24
C VAL A 91 -7.85 -19.33 3.20
N TRP A 92 -7.76 -20.68 3.17
CA TRP A 92 -8.51 -21.47 2.17
C TRP A 92 -10.03 -21.33 2.34
N SER A 93 -10.51 -21.24 3.57
CA SER A 93 -11.96 -21.07 3.81
C SER A 93 -12.47 -19.70 3.36
N ASN A 94 -11.57 -18.75 3.14
CA ASN A 94 -11.92 -17.34 2.87
C ASN A 94 -11.63 -16.92 1.42
N VAL A 95 -10.59 -17.47 0.81
CA VAL A 95 -10.09 -17.01 -0.48
C VAL A 95 -11.11 -17.11 -1.62
N UNK A 96 -11.88 -17.97 -1.65
CA UNK A 96 -12.87 -18.19 -2.50
C UNK A 96 -13.85 -17.14 -2.50
N UNK A 97 -14.18 -16.57 -1.48
CA UNK A 97 -15.03 -15.58 -1.32
C UNK A 97 -14.54 -14.36 -1.80
N ILE A 98 -13.32 -14.14 -1.45
CA ILE A 98 -12.62 -12.92 -1.93
C ILE A 98 -12.68 -12.85 -3.47
N MET A 99 -12.29 -13.91 -4.13
CA MET A 99 -12.24 -13.93 -5.59
C MET A 99 -13.62 -13.74 -6.21
N GLY A 100 -14.63 -14.37 -5.61
CA GLY A 100 -16.01 -14.24 -6.10
C GLY A 100 -16.57 -12.83 -5.94
N ARG A 101 -16.25 -12.18 -4.81
CA ARG A 101 -16.70 -10.80 -4.56
C ARG A 101 -16.14 -9.84 -5.62
N MET A 102 -14.96 -10.13 -6.12
CA MET A 102 -14.28 -9.28 -7.09
C MET A 102 -14.50 -9.67 -8.54
N UNK A 103 -14.87 -11.06 -8.75
CA UNK A 103 -14.99 -11.50 -10.00
C UNK A 103 -13.77 -11.69 -10.69
N VAL A 104 -12.81 -12.16 -9.96
CA VAL A 104 -11.53 -12.50 -10.55
C VAL A 104 -11.17 -13.96 -10.36
N ASP A 105 -10.36 -14.51 -11.28
CA ASP A 105 -9.87 -15.89 -11.21
C ASP A 105 -8.46 -16.00 -10.65
N SER A 106 -7.77 -14.88 -10.51
CA SER A 106 -6.40 -14.84 -9.99
C SER A 106 -6.00 -13.43 -9.60
N PHE A 107 -4.94 -13.36 -8.80
CA PHE A 107 -4.29 -12.11 -8.42
C PHE A 107 -2.89 -12.05 -9.05
N ASP A 108 -2.33 -10.88 -9.18
CA ASP A 108 -0.90 -10.74 -9.48
C ASP A 108 -0.08 -10.88 -8.22
N LEU A 109 -0.56 -10.32 -7.12
CA LEU A 109 0.15 -10.30 -5.83
C LEU A 109 -0.84 -10.61 -4.71
N PHE A 110 -0.51 -11.60 -3.87
CA PHE A 110 -1.32 -11.90 -2.70
C PHE A 110 -0.45 -11.79 -1.45
N GLN A 111 -0.93 -11.06 -0.44
CA GLN A 111 -0.09 -10.59 0.64
C GLN A 111 -0.62 -10.99 2.01
N LEU A 112 0.29 -11.33 2.92
CA LEU A 112 -0.03 -11.44 4.34
C LEU A 112 -0.35 -10.04 4.88
N HIS A 113 -1.53 -9.86 5.44
CA HIS A 113 -2.03 -8.56 5.88
C HIS A 113 -1.69 -8.30 7.34
N SER A 114 -1.06 -7.13 7.60
CA SER A 114 -0.82 -6.65 8.96
C SER A 114 0.06 -7.58 9.80
N VAL A 115 1.20 -7.97 9.25
CA VAL A 115 2.23 -8.67 10.03
C VAL A 115 3.08 -7.58 10.69
N ILE A 116 2.76 -7.29 11.94
CA ILE A 116 3.23 -6.08 12.64
C ILE A 116 4.40 -6.34 13.59
N ASP A 117 4.63 -7.60 13.99
CA ASP A 117 5.64 -7.96 14.99
C ASP A 117 6.08 -9.42 14.81
N LEU A 118 7.09 -9.82 15.55
CA LEU A 118 7.63 -11.18 15.48
C LEU A 118 6.62 -12.24 15.92
N GLU A 119 5.76 -11.92 16.87
CA GLU A 119 4.70 -12.86 17.29
C GLU A 119 3.78 -13.18 16.09
N THR A 120 3.34 -12.20 15.41
CA THR A 120 2.56 -12.43 14.20
C THR A 120 3.36 -13.15 13.12
N UNK A 121 4.65 -12.86 12.85
CA UNK A 121 5.38 -13.41 11.98
C UNK A 121 5.47 -14.73 12.20
N ASP A 122 5.61 -15.18 13.59
CA ASP A 122 5.70 -16.61 13.92
C ASP A 122 4.41 -17.35 13.59
N LEU A 123 3.28 -16.77 13.90
CA LEU A 123 1.98 -17.37 13.62
C LEU A 123 1.80 -17.69 12.12
N VAL A 124 2.14 -16.78 11.25
CA VAL A 124 1.86 -16.94 9.81
C VAL A 124 2.90 -17.82 9.12
N THR A 125 4.08 -18.00 9.72
CA THR A 125 5.16 -18.83 9.15
C THR A 125 5.34 -20.22 9.77
N UNK A 126 4.64 -20.47 10.68
CA UNK A 126 4.66 -21.67 11.27
C UNK A 126 3.99 -22.67 10.46
N LYS A 127 4.20 -23.99 10.90
CA LYS A 127 3.47 -25.10 10.29
C LYS A 127 1.97 -24.89 10.47
N GLY A 128 1.25 -24.99 9.38
CA GLY A 128 -0.19 -24.69 9.40
C GLY A 128 -0.50 -23.21 9.38
N GLY A 129 0.49 -22.35 9.24
CA GLY A 129 0.30 -20.91 9.15
C GLY A 129 -0.16 -20.46 7.75
N ALA A 130 -0.58 -19.22 7.68
CA ALA A 130 -1.15 -18.65 6.46
C ALA A 130 -0.20 -18.74 5.26
N LEU A 131 1.12 -18.65 5.48
CA LEU A 131 2.09 -18.71 4.39
C LEU A 131 2.00 -20.02 3.60
N GLU A 132 1.66 -21.13 4.26
CA GLU A 132 1.44 -22.40 3.55
C GLU A 132 0.35 -22.27 2.49
N ALA A 133 -0.77 -21.66 2.84
CA ALA A 133 -1.85 -21.43 1.88
C ALA A 133 -1.39 -20.52 0.74
N LEU A 134 -0.68 -19.49 1.07
CA LEU A 134 -0.14 -18.62 0.03
C LEU A 134 0.81 -19.35 -0.93
N UNK A 135 1.56 -20.14 -0.54
CA UNK A 135 2.39 -20.85 -1.28
C UNK A 135 1.67 -21.71 -2.13
N GLU A 136 0.53 -22.44 -1.55
CA GLU A 136 -0.33 -23.32 -2.38
C GLU A 136 -1.09 -22.51 -3.45
N MET A 137 -1.51 -21.36 -3.12
CA MET A 137 -2.10 -20.47 -4.10
C MET A 137 -1.16 -20.18 -5.28
N UNK A 138 0.10 -20.00 -5.06
CA UNK A 138 0.97 -19.76 -6.00
C UNK A 138 1.05 -20.88 -6.85
N GLU A 139 1.14 -22.14 -6.27
CA GLU A 139 1.24 -23.41 -7.02
C GLU A 139 0.03 -23.68 -7.93
N GLN A 140 -1.13 -23.28 -7.47
CA GLN A 140 -2.36 -23.49 -8.22
C GLN A 140 -2.65 -22.39 -9.25
N GLY A 141 -1.79 -21.39 -9.35
CA GLY A 141 -1.97 -20.30 -10.30
C GLY A 141 -2.99 -19.24 -9.90
N LEU A 142 -3.37 -19.24 -8.61
CA LEU A 142 -4.32 -18.25 -8.10
C LEU A 142 -3.64 -16.90 -7.80
N THR A 143 -2.32 -16.90 -7.69
CA THR A 143 -1.53 -15.66 -7.60
C THR A 143 -0.15 -15.91 -8.22
N LYS A 144 0.47 -14.86 -8.76
CA LYS A 144 1.82 -14.98 -9.32
C LYS A 144 2.89 -14.72 -8.25
N TRP A 145 2.64 -13.79 -7.35
CA TRP A 145 3.65 -13.29 -6.41
C TRP A 145 3.08 -13.23 -5.01
N LEU A 146 3.96 -13.37 -4.03
CA LEU A 146 3.59 -13.30 -2.61
C LEU A 146 4.28 -12.12 -1.95
N GLY A 147 3.55 -11.42 -1.07
CA GLY A 147 4.07 -10.28 -0.35
C GLY A 147 3.68 -10.26 1.11
N ILE A 148 4.21 -9.27 1.82
CA ILE A 148 3.92 -9.08 3.24
C ILE A 148 3.66 -7.60 3.51
N THR A 149 2.69 -7.31 4.36
CA THR A 149 2.33 -5.94 4.71
C THR A 149 2.32 -5.78 6.22
N GLY A 150 2.50 -4.55 6.68
CA GLY A 150 2.44 -4.29 8.12
C GLY A 150 2.33 -2.81 8.42
N HIS A 151 2.17 -2.57 9.71
CA HIS A 151 2.02 -1.25 10.32
C HIS A 151 2.74 -1.27 11.66
N GLY A 152 2.84 -0.10 12.28
CA GLY A 152 3.35 0.02 13.63
C GLY A 152 4.87 0.05 13.69
N PRO A 153 5.40 0.30 14.90
CA PRO A 153 6.83 0.60 15.07
C PRO A 153 7.75 -0.58 14.75
N SER A 154 7.26 -1.81 14.90
CA SER A 154 8.10 -2.99 14.70
C SER A 154 8.03 -3.53 13.26
N SER A 155 7.15 -2.97 12.39
CA SER A 155 6.94 -3.56 11.08
C SER A 155 8.19 -3.59 10.19
N PRO A 156 9.05 -2.55 10.13
CA PRO A 156 10.25 -2.67 9.29
C PRO A 156 11.20 -3.77 9.73
N ALA A 157 11.47 -3.88 11.04
CA ALA A 157 12.36 -4.93 11.55
C ALA A 157 11.73 -6.32 11.37
N THR A 158 10.42 -6.43 11.57
CA THR A 158 9.68 -7.69 11.37
C THR A 158 9.74 -8.13 9.90
N HIS A 159 9.55 -7.21 8.96
CA HIS A 159 9.60 -7.54 7.54
C HIS A 159 11.00 -7.91 7.10
N LEU A 160 12.03 -7.31 7.68
CA LEU A 160 13.40 -7.72 7.40
C LEU A 160 13.62 -9.18 7.82
N GLU A 161 13.15 -9.55 9.02
CA GLU A 161 13.21 -10.95 9.47
C GLU A 161 12.36 -11.87 8.57
N ALA A 162 11.19 -11.40 8.15
CA ALA A 162 10.33 -12.17 7.24
C ALA A 162 11.05 -12.48 5.93
N LEU A 163 11.80 -11.52 5.39
CA LEU A 163 12.57 -11.72 4.15
C LEU A 163 13.74 -12.72 4.34
N ARG A 164 14.24 -12.86 5.56
CA ARG A 164 15.22 -13.90 5.87
C ARG A 164 14.58 -15.28 5.91
N ARG A 165 13.32 -15.38 6.33
CA ARG A 165 12.59 -16.65 6.43
C ARG A 165 12.00 -17.10 5.10
N PHE A 166 11.58 -16.17 4.24
CA PHE A 166 10.88 -16.49 3.00
C PHE A 166 11.14 -15.40 1.96
N ASN A 167 11.20 -15.80 0.71
CA ASN A 167 11.57 -14.93 -0.40
C ASN A 167 10.33 -14.16 -0.92
N PHE A 168 9.76 -13.31 -0.09
CA PHE A 168 8.62 -12.49 -0.52
C PHE A 168 9.01 -11.54 -1.66
N UNK A 169 8.06 -11.28 -2.49
CA UNK A 169 8.26 -10.56 -3.55
C UNK A 169 8.20 -9.21 -3.36
N THR A 170 7.34 -8.78 -2.31
CA THR A 170 7.15 -7.39 -1.96
C THR A 170 6.98 -7.20 -0.47
N VAL A 171 7.33 -5.99 0.00
CA VAL A 171 6.95 -5.52 1.34
C VAL A 171 6.04 -4.31 1.20
N MET A 172 5.19 -4.08 2.22
CA MET A 172 4.36 -2.87 2.31
C MET A 172 4.36 -2.38 3.76
N PHE A 173 4.80 -1.16 3.99
CA PHE A 173 4.89 -0.61 5.34
C PHE A 173 4.89 0.92 5.30
N PRO A 174 4.64 1.58 6.44
CA PRO A 174 4.56 3.05 6.45
C PRO A 174 5.92 3.73 6.28
N VAL A 175 5.97 4.71 5.37
CA VAL A 175 7.14 5.59 5.23
C VAL A 175 6.63 7.00 5.00
N ASN A 176 6.91 7.90 5.94
CA ASN A 176 6.63 9.32 5.75
C ASN A 176 7.55 10.16 6.64
N ALA A 177 7.63 11.45 6.36
CA ALA A 177 8.56 12.34 7.05
C ALA A 177 8.26 12.45 8.55
N SER A 178 6.98 12.41 8.92
CA SER A 178 6.59 12.52 10.34
C SER A 178 7.04 11.31 11.16
N MET A 179 6.92 10.10 10.60
CA MET A 179 7.41 8.89 11.27
C MET A 179 8.94 8.86 11.34
N TYR A 180 9.60 9.42 10.35
CA TYR A 180 11.07 9.49 10.34
C TYR A 180 11.63 10.49 11.37
N ARG A 181 10.77 11.27 12.03
CA ARG A 181 11.16 12.02 13.23
C ARG A 181 11.53 11.10 14.39
N ASN A 182 11.06 9.85 14.38
CA ASN A 182 11.45 8.82 15.34
C ASN A 182 12.73 8.16 14.83
N PRO A 183 13.89 8.33 15.49
CA PRO A 183 15.16 7.83 14.95
C PRO A 183 15.22 6.29 14.84
N GLU A 184 14.59 5.57 15.75
CA GLU A 184 14.56 4.10 15.72
C GLU A 184 13.77 3.61 14.51
N TYR A 185 12.58 4.16 14.30
CA TYR A 185 11.76 3.78 13.15
C TYR A 185 12.48 4.09 11.85
N ARG A 186 13.09 5.29 11.77
CA ARG A 186 13.85 5.70 10.60
C ARG A 186 15.00 4.73 10.31
N LYS A 187 15.74 4.35 11.35
CA LYS A 187 16.85 3.40 11.24
C LYS A 187 16.38 2.05 10.69
N ASP A 188 15.33 1.51 11.27
CA ASP A 188 14.80 0.20 10.85
C ASP A 188 14.24 0.26 9.44
N SER A 189 13.56 1.31 9.11
CA SER A 189 13.11 1.54 7.75
C SER A 189 14.25 1.59 6.75
N UNK A 190 15.22 2.22 6.94
CA UNK A 190 16.29 2.37 6.18
C UNK A 190 16.98 1.15 6.03
N UNK A 191 16.93 0.19 6.86
CA UNK A 191 17.47 -1.05 6.82
C UNK A 191 16.77 -1.90 5.91
N LEU A 192 15.43 -1.86 6.12
CA LEU A 192 14.57 -2.70 5.25
C LEU A 192 14.66 -2.27 3.79
N ILE A 193 14.59 -0.96 3.54
CA ILE A 193 14.67 -0.44 2.17
C ILE A 193 15.98 -0.86 1.50
N GLN A 194 17.10 -0.75 2.22
CA GLN A 194 18.39 -1.14 1.68
C GLN A 194 18.43 -2.63 1.31
N PHE A 195 17.96 -3.48 2.22
CA PHE A 195 17.90 -4.93 1.95
C PHE A 195 17.04 -5.21 0.72
N CYS A 196 15.89 -4.57 0.63
CA CYS A 196 14.98 -4.77 -0.50
C CYS A 196 15.64 -4.36 -1.82
N ASN A 197 16.32 -3.21 -1.83
CA ASN A 197 17.01 -2.74 -3.04
C ASN A 197 18.15 -3.68 -3.45
N GLN A 198 18.89 -4.21 -2.48
CA GLN A 198 19.99 -5.15 -2.74
C GLN A 198 19.49 -6.50 -3.25
N ASN A 199 18.29 -6.90 -2.88
CA ASN A 199 17.73 -8.20 -3.21
C ASN A 199 16.57 -8.14 -4.19
N ASP A 200 16.35 -6.96 -4.78
CA ASP A 200 15.31 -6.73 -5.78
C ASP A 200 13.91 -7.12 -5.28
N VAL A 201 13.61 -6.75 -4.03
CA VAL A 201 12.28 -6.91 -3.44
C VAL A 201 11.49 -5.63 -3.70
N GLY A 202 10.28 -5.74 -4.20
CA GLY A 202 9.41 -4.58 -4.46
C GLY A 202 8.99 -3.89 -3.17
N ILE A 203 9.01 -2.56 -3.17
CA ILE A 203 8.72 -1.77 -1.97
C ILE A 203 7.49 -0.92 -2.20
N GLN A 204 6.47 -1.18 -1.39
CA GLN A 204 5.23 -0.40 -1.38
C GLN A 204 5.19 0.37 -0.06
N THR A 205 4.90 1.67 -0.10
CA THR A 205 4.89 2.48 1.13
C THR A 205 3.54 3.16 1.33
N ILE A 206 3.03 3.09 2.55
CA ILE A 206 1.71 3.60 2.92
C ILE A 206 1.81 4.84 3.80
N LYS A 207 0.67 5.47 4.07
CA LYS A 207 0.47 6.64 4.93
C LYS A 207 1.16 7.88 4.38
N MET A 208 1.01 8.10 3.08
CA MET A 208 1.73 9.14 2.32
C MET A 208 1.47 10.56 2.80
N ILE A 209 0.26 10.88 3.25
CA ILE A 209 -0.13 12.24 3.61
C ILE A 209 -0.51 12.38 5.09
N ALA A 210 0.10 11.55 5.94
CA ALA A 210 -0.19 11.59 7.37
C ALA A 210 0.44 12.84 8.00
N ARG A 211 -0.43 13.73 8.52
CA ARG A 211 -0.01 14.93 9.24
C ARG A 211 0.18 14.65 10.73
N GLY A 212 -0.65 13.76 11.28
CA GLY A 212 -0.61 13.41 12.69
C GLY A 212 -1.71 12.43 13.03
N GLY A 213 -1.81 12.04 14.29
CA GLY A 213 -2.93 11.24 14.78
C GLY A 213 -4.17 12.11 14.96
N TRP A 214 -5.33 11.44 15.06
CA TRP A 214 -6.58 12.16 15.32
C TRP A 214 -6.63 12.70 16.76
N ALA A 215 -6.03 11.96 17.71
CA ALA A 215 -6.05 12.33 19.13
C ALA A 215 -7.49 12.67 19.57
N ASP A 216 -7.71 13.88 20.09
CA ASP A 216 -9.04 14.33 20.53
C ASP A 216 -9.83 15.06 19.43
N LYS A 217 -9.29 15.10 18.23
CA LYS A 217 -9.98 15.76 17.10
C LYS A 217 -11.10 14.87 16.58
N GLU A 218 -12.21 15.47 16.19
CA GLU A 218 -13.30 14.74 15.55
C GLU A 218 -12.82 14.21 14.20
N LYS A 219 -13.03 12.91 13.99
CA LYS A 219 -12.63 12.25 12.75
C LYS A 219 -13.64 12.60 11.66
N ASP A 220 -13.24 13.42 10.70
CA ASP A 220 -14.11 13.94 9.65
C ASP A 220 -13.80 13.38 8.26
N CYS A 221 -12.96 12.35 8.18
CA CYS A 221 -12.68 11.67 6.91
C CYS A 221 -12.25 10.23 7.16
N ALA A 222 -12.07 9.47 6.09
CA ALA A 222 -11.91 8.01 6.18
C ALA A 222 -10.52 7.56 6.61
N THR A 223 -9.50 8.42 6.57
CA THR A 223 -8.13 8.00 6.90
C THR A 223 -7.95 7.74 8.40
N TRP A 224 -7.01 6.88 8.73
CA TRP A 224 -6.66 6.57 10.13
C TRP A 224 -5.86 7.68 10.81
N TYR A 225 -5.43 8.70 10.05
CA TYR A 225 -4.59 9.82 10.48
C TYR A 225 -5.16 11.12 9.95
N UNK A 226 -4.79 12.36 10.34
CA UNK A 226 -5.08 13.37 9.95
C UNK A 226 -4.45 13.55 8.86
N PRO A 227 -4.97 13.78 7.86
CA PRO A 227 -4.23 13.98 6.64
C PRO A 227 -3.93 15.45 6.35
N TYR A 228 -2.89 15.66 5.55
CA TYR A 228 -2.74 16.95 4.89
C TYR A 228 -3.90 17.12 3.89
N ARG A 229 -4.38 18.34 3.71
CA ARG A 229 -5.52 18.61 2.80
C ARG A 229 -5.20 19.64 1.72
N GLU A 230 -4.20 20.51 1.97
CA GLU A 230 -3.82 21.52 1.01
C GLU A 230 -2.88 20.92 -0.03
N GLN A 231 -3.08 21.31 -1.31
CA GLN A 231 -2.31 20.72 -2.41
C GLN A 231 -0.80 20.83 -2.17
N LYS A 232 -0.33 22.00 -1.70
CA LYS A 232 1.10 22.20 -1.45
C LYS A 232 1.65 21.22 -0.40
N GLU A 233 0.90 20.99 0.66
CA GLU A 233 1.31 20.07 1.73
C GLU A 233 1.30 18.61 1.23
N ILE A 234 0.31 18.27 0.41
CA ILE A 234 0.21 16.94 -0.21
C ILE A 234 1.39 16.74 -1.17
N ASP A 235 1.71 17.74 -1.99
CA ASP A 235 2.88 17.68 -2.89
C ASP A 235 4.15 17.40 -2.08
N GLU A 236 4.40 18.17 -1.01
CA GLU A 236 5.60 18.00 -0.19
C GLU A 236 5.67 16.61 0.44
N ALA A 237 4.56 16.14 1.02
CA ALA A 237 4.52 14.85 1.70
C ALA A 237 4.75 13.70 0.73
N LEU A 238 4.06 13.71 -0.40
CA LEU A 238 4.19 12.65 -1.41
C LEU A 238 5.55 12.70 -2.08
N TRP A 239 6.03 13.88 -2.45
CA TRP A 239 7.35 14.00 -3.09
C TRP A 239 8.47 13.56 -2.15
N TRP A 240 8.32 13.85 -0.85
CA TRP A 240 9.26 13.33 0.15
C TRP A 240 9.28 11.80 0.13
N GLN A 241 8.10 11.17 0.16
CA GLN A 241 7.98 9.70 0.17
C GLN A 241 8.55 9.10 -1.12
N LEU A 242 8.15 9.64 -2.28
CA LEU A 242 8.62 9.12 -3.58
C LEU A 242 10.09 9.39 -3.84
N SER A 243 10.71 10.31 -3.08
CA SER A 243 12.15 10.58 -3.17
C SER A 243 12.98 9.56 -2.39
N GLN A 244 12.35 8.72 -1.57
CA GLN A 244 13.01 7.56 -0.98
C GLN A 244 13.18 6.50 -2.08
N LYS A 245 14.05 5.52 -1.83
CA LYS A 245 14.27 4.45 -2.82
C LYS A 245 13.18 3.38 -2.73
N ILE A 246 11.95 3.79 -3.01
CA ILE A 246 10.76 2.92 -2.96
C ILE A 246 10.13 2.86 -4.34
N ASP A 247 9.21 1.93 -4.55
CA ASP A 247 8.68 1.66 -5.89
C ASP A 247 7.30 2.23 -6.13
N THR A 248 6.38 2.10 -5.17
CA THR A 248 5.02 2.62 -5.34
C THR A 248 4.39 2.89 -4.00
N ALA A 249 3.38 3.76 -3.99
CA ALA A 249 2.66 4.14 -2.79
C ALA A 249 1.15 4.05 -3.04
N PRO A 250 0.45 3.18 -2.30
CA PRO A 250 -1.02 3.17 -2.35
C PRO A 250 -1.61 4.53 -1.96
N SER A 251 -2.59 4.97 -2.73
CA SER A 251 -3.26 6.25 -2.48
C SER A 251 -4.03 6.20 -1.15
N CYS A 252 -4.28 7.37 -0.59
CA CYS A 252 -4.91 7.47 0.73
C CYS A 252 -6.36 6.98 0.73
N GLY A 253 -6.86 6.67 1.92
CA GLY A 253 -8.19 6.09 2.10
C GLY A 253 -9.35 7.07 2.00
N GLU A 254 -9.10 8.31 1.60
CA GLU A 254 -10.13 9.35 1.52
C GLU A 254 -10.36 9.77 0.08
N PHE A 255 -11.54 9.46 -0.46
CA PHE A 255 -11.89 9.76 -1.85
C PHE A 255 -11.73 11.25 -2.19
N SER A 256 -12.14 12.14 -1.28
CA SER A 256 -12.10 13.58 -1.56
C SER A 256 -10.68 14.13 -1.77
N LEU A 257 -9.64 13.37 -1.35
CA LEU A 257 -8.25 13.77 -1.53
C LEU A 257 -7.56 13.05 -2.69
N LEU A 258 -8.24 12.11 -3.36
CA LEU A 258 -7.63 11.28 -4.39
C LEU A 258 -7.09 12.11 -5.56
N GLU A 259 -7.85 13.07 -6.04
CA GLU A 259 -7.40 13.90 -7.18
C GLU A 259 -6.14 14.68 -6.83
N LYS A 260 -6.05 15.21 -5.61
CA LYS A 260 -4.86 15.95 -5.17
C LYS A 260 -3.63 15.04 -5.09
N VAL A 261 -3.82 13.79 -4.64
CA VAL A 261 -2.74 12.80 -4.58
C VAL A 261 -2.26 12.45 -5.99
N LEU A 262 -3.20 12.17 -6.91
CA LEU A 262 -2.84 11.83 -8.29
C LEU A 262 -2.16 13.01 -8.99
N ASP A 263 -2.66 14.22 -8.79
CA ASP A 263 -2.05 15.42 -9.35
C ASP A 263 -0.61 15.61 -8.83
N ALA A 264 -0.41 15.45 -7.52
CA ALA A 264 0.94 15.54 -6.92
C ALA A 264 1.87 14.47 -7.52
N GLY A 265 1.38 13.24 -7.65
CA GLY A 265 2.18 12.16 -8.25
C GLY A 265 2.56 12.41 -9.69
N SER A 266 1.66 13.02 -10.46
CA SER A 266 1.91 13.30 -11.88
C SER A 266 2.96 14.41 -12.10
N ARG A 267 3.17 15.26 -11.07
CA ARG A 267 4.13 16.38 -11.13
C ARG A 267 5.37 16.11 -10.27
N PHE A 268 5.60 14.90 -9.95
CA PHE A 268 6.67 14.51 -9.00
C PHE A 268 8.05 15.04 -9.43
N UNK A 269 8.89 15.47 -8.52
CA UNK A 269 10.09 15.87 -8.67
C UNK A 269 10.85 15.29 -7.64
N GLN A 270 11.97 14.79 -7.97
CA GLN A 270 12.91 14.20 -7.01
C GLN A 270 13.48 15.27 -6.10
N LEU A 271 13.33 15.12 -4.80
CA LEU A 271 13.86 16.05 -3.81
C LEU A 271 15.33 15.70 -3.50
N SER A 272 16.13 16.73 -3.19
CA SER A 272 17.50 16.53 -2.71
C SER A 272 17.51 16.00 -1.26
N UNK A 273 18.36 15.55 -0.93
CA UNK A 273 18.56 15.10 0.34
C UNK A 273 18.39 16.13 1.32
N GLU A 274 19.02 17.40 1.10
CA GLU A 274 18.79 18.57 1.94
C GLU A 274 17.30 18.88 2.07
N ALA A 275 16.61 18.89 0.99
CA ALA A 275 15.18 19.12 1.00
C ALA A 275 14.40 18.05 1.78
N UNK A 276 14.73 16.80 1.63
CA UNK A 276 14.14 15.84 2.32
C UNK A 276 14.30 16.04 3.70
N GLU A 277 15.50 16.41 4.28
CA GLU A 277 15.84 16.68 5.69
C GLU A 277 15.13 17.92 6.23
N ASN A 278 15.08 18.98 5.44
CA ASN A 278 14.35 20.19 5.83
C ASN A 278 12.87 19.88 6.06
N ILE A 279 12.25 19.11 5.19
CA ILE A 279 10.85 18.71 5.37
C ILE A 279 10.70 17.90 6.65
N THR A 280 11.54 16.87 6.84
CA THR A 280 11.48 16.01 8.05
C THR A 280 11.57 16.86 9.34
N SER A 281 12.50 17.80 9.38
CA SER A 281 12.73 18.62 10.59
C SER A 281 11.54 19.50 10.95
N THR A 282 10.69 19.84 9.98
CA THR A 282 9.53 20.70 10.23
C THR A 282 8.26 19.89 10.60
N ARG A 283 8.29 18.55 10.46
CA ARG A 283 7.11 17.75 10.72
C ARG A 283 6.93 17.48 12.21
N VAL A 284 5.66 17.40 12.62
CA VAL A 284 5.31 16.89 13.95
C VAL A 284 5.59 15.39 13.94
N SER A 285 6.26 14.90 14.99
CA SER A 285 6.53 13.48 15.11
C SER A 285 5.23 12.68 15.25
N ILE A 286 5.10 11.61 14.48
CA ILE A 286 4.00 10.65 14.63
C ILE A 286 4.63 9.36 15.13
N ASP A 287 4.18 8.88 16.28
CA ASP A 287 4.57 7.54 16.72
C ASP A 287 3.99 6.53 15.75
N PRO A 288 4.81 5.60 15.27
CA PRO A 288 4.32 4.59 14.32
C PRO A 288 3.52 3.48 15.03
N GLU A 289 2.55 3.88 15.87
CA GLU A 289 1.77 2.91 16.67
C GLU A 289 0.82 2.07 15.81
N PRO A 290 0.57 0.82 16.22
CA PRO A 290 -0.37 -0.04 15.49
C PRO A 290 -1.78 0.54 15.38
N LYS A 291 -2.20 1.34 16.36
CA LYS A 291 -3.54 1.97 16.37
C LYS A 291 -3.76 2.95 15.22
N LEU A 292 -2.68 3.51 14.65
CA LEU A 292 -2.78 4.36 13.46
C LEU A 292 -2.86 3.54 12.18
N ALA A 293 -2.94 2.25 12.32
CA ALA A 293 -2.63 1.30 11.29
C ALA A 293 -3.80 0.40 10.91
N ILE A 294 -4.84 0.37 11.75
CA ILE A 294 -5.93 -0.56 11.50
C ILE A 294 -6.80 -0.02 10.35
N UNK A 295 -6.52 -0.69 9.63
CA UNK A 295 -7.12 -0.61 8.88
C UNK A 295 -7.00 -0.35 8.03
#